data_3908e19f0ba920efcf7046a423093713
#
_entry.id   3908e19f0ba920efcf7046a423093713
#
_cell.length_a   1.000
_cell.length_b   1.000
_cell.length_c   1.000
_cell.angle_alpha   90.00
_cell.angle_beta   90.00
_cell.angle_gamma   90.00
#
_symmetry.space_group_name_H-M   'P 1'
#
loop_
_entity.id
_entity.type
_entity.pdbx_description
1 polymer ?
#
loop_
_entity_poly.entity_id
_entity_poly.type
_entity_poly.pdbx_seq_one_letter_code
_entity_poly.pdbx_strand_id
1 'polypeptide(L)'
;MDRNVRSVEDVLRLMDDLFAPEADRWTEKAGDWWDGFYEDRSKPVPFFVAKPDETLVSYVERGLVTPGRALDLGCGPGRNALYLASLGFEVDAVDLSPGAVAWAGERAGEAGADIRFHCGDAFAEGAPQGPYDLIHDSGCFHHLPPHRRITYLAYVDRVLAPGGHLSLGAFASGEMGSDLPDVELYRTARLHGGLAYTAESLRWIFTGPEGVTGGLEEVELRRMRDESAESSWFGEEFLWGALFRRTGKDRAGR
;
A
#
# COMPACT_ATOMS: atom_id res chain seq x y z
N MET A 1 -35.53 6.95 -13.09
CA MET A 1 -34.62 8.08 -12.81
C MET A 1 -33.90 7.72 -11.52
N ASP A 2 -32.71 7.14 -11.67
CA ASP A 2 -31.97 6.61 -10.53
C ASP A 2 -31.16 7.73 -9.88
N ARG A 3 -31.51 8.04 -8.64
CA ARG A 3 -30.78 9.01 -7.82
C ARG A 3 -30.14 8.24 -6.67
N ASN A 4 -28.90 7.75 -6.89
CA ASN A 4 -28.25 6.75 -6.04
C ASN A 4 -27.27 7.36 -5.04
N VAL A 5 -27.07 8.69 -5.05
CA VAL A 5 -26.12 9.35 -4.17
C VAL A 5 -26.80 9.83 -2.88
N ARG A 6 -26.36 9.30 -1.74
CA ARG A 6 -26.85 9.63 -0.41
C ARG A 6 -25.72 9.79 0.62
N SER A 7 -24.56 9.18 0.34
CA SER A 7 -23.38 9.17 1.22
C SER A 7 -22.10 9.53 0.43
N VAL A 8 -21.01 9.75 1.13
CA VAL A 8 -19.69 9.91 0.51
C VAL A 8 -19.30 8.64 -0.26
N GLU A 9 -19.60 7.47 0.30
CA GLU A 9 -19.31 6.20 -0.36
C GLU A 9 -20.09 6.03 -1.67
N ASP A 10 -21.33 6.51 -1.76
CA ASP A 10 -22.08 6.48 -3.02
C ASP A 10 -21.42 7.35 -4.10
N VAL A 11 -20.83 8.49 -3.68
CA VAL A 11 -20.05 9.34 -4.61
C VAL A 11 -18.78 8.64 -5.06
N LEU A 12 -18.05 7.99 -4.13
CA LEU A 12 -16.82 7.27 -4.46
C LEU A 12 -17.09 6.15 -5.45
N ARG A 13 -18.15 5.35 -5.24
CA ARG A 13 -18.57 4.30 -6.17
C ARG A 13 -18.98 4.84 -7.54
N LEU A 14 -19.71 5.95 -7.56
CA LEU A 14 -20.05 6.62 -8.83
C LEU A 14 -18.78 7.08 -9.58
N MET A 15 -17.75 7.48 -8.86
CA MET A 15 -16.47 7.87 -9.46
C MET A 15 -15.68 6.65 -9.94
N ASP A 16 -15.75 5.50 -9.26
CA ASP A 16 -15.19 4.23 -9.77
C ASP A 16 -15.81 3.88 -11.14
N ASP A 17 -17.14 4.02 -11.28
CA ASP A 17 -17.86 3.72 -12.52
C ASP A 17 -17.45 4.60 -13.72
N LEU A 18 -16.73 5.70 -13.51
CA LEU A 18 -16.20 6.53 -14.58
C LEU A 18 -14.98 5.94 -15.28
N PHE A 19 -14.27 5.01 -14.64
CA PHE A 19 -13.07 4.41 -15.21
C PHE A 19 -13.38 3.19 -16.09
N ALA A 20 -12.56 2.99 -17.12
CA ALA A 20 -12.77 1.88 -18.06
C ALA A 20 -12.52 0.52 -17.37
N PRO A 21 -13.40 -0.48 -17.59
CA PRO A 21 -13.28 -1.79 -16.97
C PRO A 21 -11.95 -2.53 -17.25
N GLU A 22 -11.34 -2.30 -18.41
CA GLU A 22 -10.06 -2.92 -18.79
C GLU A 22 -8.86 -2.41 -18.00
N ALA A 23 -9.03 -1.31 -17.29
CA ALA A 23 -7.99 -0.72 -16.47
C ALA A 23 -8.16 -1.07 -14.98
N ASP A 24 -8.90 -2.12 -14.68
CA ASP A 24 -9.45 -2.36 -13.35
C ASP A 24 -8.47 -3.00 -12.38
N ARG A 25 -7.81 -2.14 -11.58
CA ARG A 25 -6.91 -2.54 -10.48
C ARG A 25 -7.46 -2.21 -9.10
N TRP A 26 -8.69 -1.70 -8.98
CA TRP A 26 -9.24 -1.13 -7.75
C TRP A 26 -10.76 -1.27 -7.56
N THR A 27 -11.52 -1.75 -8.57
CA THR A 27 -12.96 -2.00 -8.45
C THR A 27 -13.25 -3.43 -7.98
N GLU A 28 -14.52 -3.84 -8.00
CA GLU A 28 -14.95 -5.20 -7.65
C GLU A 28 -14.24 -6.30 -8.48
N LYS A 29 -13.74 -5.97 -9.68
CA LYS A 29 -13.00 -6.88 -10.55
C LYS A 29 -11.49 -6.82 -10.37
N ALA A 30 -11.00 -5.95 -9.50
CA ALA A 30 -9.57 -5.82 -9.25
C ALA A 30 -8.93 -7.13 -8.78
N GLY A 31 -9.66 -7.91 -7.99
CA GLY A 31 -9.23 -9.24 -7.57
C GLY A 31 -8.91 -10.15 -8.75
N ASP A 32 -9.79 -10.23 -9.75
CA ASP A 32 -9.61 -11.04 -10.96
C ASP A 32 -8.43 -10.54 -11.80
N TRP A 33 -8.25 -9.21 -11.91
CA TRP A 33 -7.13 -8.62 -12.64
C TRP A 33 -5.78 -8.97 -11.99
N TRP A 34 -5.68 -8.78 -10.67
CA TRP A 34 -4.48 -9.09 -9.92
C TRP A 34 -4.21 -10.59 -9.90
N ASP A 35 -5.24 -11.43 -9.80
CA ASP A 35 -5.09 -12.88 -9.84
C ASP A 35 -4.49 -13.34 -11.17
N GLY A 36 -5.00 -12.86 -12.30
CA GLY A 36 -4.41 -13.09 -13.62
C GLY A 36 -3.00 -12.53 -13.78
N PHE A 37 -2.66 -11.43 -13.07
CA PHE A 37 -1.32 -10.88 -13.05
C PHE A 37 -0.31 -11.82 -12.36
N TYR A 38 -0.71 -12.45 -11.24
CA TYR A 38 0.13 -13.38 -10.46
C TYR A 38 0.10 -14.83 -10.96
N GLU A 39 -0.74 -15.18 -11.94
CA GLU A 39 -0.86 -16.55 -12.48
C GLU A 39 0.46 -17.09 -13.02
N ASP A 40 1.18 -16.29 -13.80
CA ASP A 40 2.50 -16.65 -14.32
C ASP A 40 3.62 -16.12 -13.41
N ARG A 41 4.06 -16.95 -12.48
CA ARG A 41 5.12 -16.66 -11.50
C ARG A 41 6.52 -16.54 -12.13
N SER A 42 6.68 -16.90 -13.42
CA SER A 42 7.95 -16.83 -14.15
C SER A 42 8.19 -15.49 -14.83
N LYS A 43 7.21 -14.60 -14.85
CA LYS A 43 7.34 -13.26 -15.40
C LYS A 43 8.51 -12.51 -14.75
N PRO A 44 9.32 -11.76 -15.54
CA PRO A 44 10.43 -10.96 -15.02
C PRO A 44 9.91 -9.67 -14.32
N VAL A 45 9.07 -9.87 -13.34
CA VAL A 45 8.53 -8.78 -12.52
C VAL A 45 9.46 -8.56 -11.33
N PRO A 46 10.04 -7.35 -11.15
CA PRO A 46 11.06 -7.10 -10.15
C PRO A 46 10.64 -7.49 -8.72
N PHE A 47 9.39 -7.24 -8.34
CA PHE A 47 8.87 -7.54 -7.01
C PHE A 47 8.34 -8.98 -6.82
N PHE A 48 8.51 -9.89 -7.82
CA PHE A 48 8.22 -11.32 -7.65
C PHE A 48 9.31 -12.05 -6.86
N VAL A 49 10.47 -11.41 -6.67
CA VAL A 49 11.55 -11.92 -5.82
C VAL A 49 11.11 -12.00 -4.36
N ALA A 50 11.71 -12.94 -3.60
CA ALA A 50 11.45 -13.05 -2.17
C ALA A 50 12.38 -12.16 -1.32
N LYS A 51 12.67 -10.94 -1.79
CA LYS A 51 13.57 -9.98 -1.16
C LYS A 51 12.78 -8.81 -0.58
N PRO A 52 12.98 -8.42 0.69
CA PRO A 52 12.29 -7.27 1.29
C PRO A 52 12.76 -5.95 0.67
N ASP A 53 11.93 -4.92 0.80
CA ASP A 53 12.28 -3.56 0.39
C ASP A 53 13.49 -3.04 1.17
N GLU A 54 14.46 -2.47 0.46
CA GLU A 54 15.67 -1.90 1.08
C GLU A 54 15.34 -0.76 2.06
N THR A 55 14.26 -0.02 1.81
CA THR A 55 13.79 1.03 2.72
C THR A 55 13.25 0.43 4.01
N LEU A 56 12.43 -0.62 3.94
CA LEU A 56 11.91 -1.31 5.11
C LEU A 56 13.06 -1.90 5.95
N VAL A 57 14.03 -2.55 5.29
CA VAL A 57 15.24 -3.06 5.94
C VAL A 57 15.98 -1.94 6.65
N SER A 58 16.24 -0.83 5.95
CA SER A 58 16.92 0.34 6.51
C SER A 58 16.20 0.91 7.74
N TYR A 59 14.87 0.96 7.72
CA TYR A 59 14.10 1.48 8.86
C TYR A 59 14.23 0.60 10.10
N VAL A 60 14.22 -0.72 9.93
CA VAL A 60 14.39 -1.66 11.04
C VAL A 60 15.83 -1.66 11.56
N GLU A 61 16.83 -1.75 10.68
CA GLU A 61 18.25 -1.75 11.09
C GLU A 61 18.68 -0.48 11.83
N ARG A 62 18.07 0.65 11.49
CA ARG A 62 18.29 1.93 12.16
C ARG A 62 17.47 2.11 13.43
N GLY A 63 16.63 1.14 13.79
CA GLY A 63 15.76 1.20 14.97
C GLY A 63 14.64 2.23 14.88
N LEU A 64 14.29 2.70 13.67
CA LEU A 64 13.15 3.61 13.45
C LEU A 64 11.82 2.85 13.59
N VAL A 65 11.82 1.58 13.22
CA VAL A 65 10.70 0.64 13.37
C VAL A 65 11.19 -0.54 14.18
N THR A 66 10.43 -0.95 15.18
CA THR A 66 10.75 -2.06 16.09
C THR A 66 9.65 -3.10 16.09
N PRO A 67 9.95 -4.38 16.42
CA PRO A 67 8.95 -5.43 16.48
C PRO A 67 7.72 -5.07 17.30
N GLY A 68 6.55 -5.37 16.75
CA GLY A 68 5.21 -5.10 17.25
C GLY A 68 4.20 -5.71 16.30
N ARG A 69 2.97 -5.20 16.25
CA ARG A 69 1.97 -5.63 15.27
C ARG A 69 2.17 -4.89 13.95
N ALA A 70 2.30 -5.64 12.86
CA ALA A 70 2.47 -5.09 11.52
C ALA A 70 1.35 -5.53 10.57
N LEU A 71 0.98 -4.63 9.66
CA LEU A 71 0.13 -4.91 8.51
C LEU A 71 0.94 -4.74 7.23
N ASP A 72 1.03 -5.78 6.40
CA ASP A 72 1.52 -5.71 5.02
C ASP A 72 0.32 -5.52 4.09
N LEU A 73 0.15 -4.30 3.57
CA LEU A 73 -1.01 -3.85 2.82
C LEU A 73 -0.78 -3.98 1.31
N GLY A 74 -1.51 -4.88 0.64
CA GLY A 74 -1.22 -5.29 -0.73
C GLY A 74 0.02 -6.17 -0.76
N CYS A 75 0.04 -7.22 0.07
CA CYS A 75 1.26 -7.99 0.36
C CYS A 75 1.81 -8.78 -0.83
N GLY A 76 1.01 -8.98 -1.90
CA GLY A 76 1.38 -9.81 -3.03
C GLY A 76 1.90 -11.18 -2.58
N PRO A 77 3.03 -11.68 -3.14
CA PRO A 77 3.63 -12.96 -2.74
C PRO A 77 4.35 -12.94 -1.36
N GLY A 78 4.09 -11.95 -0.50
CA GLY A 78 4.45 -11.93 0.91
C GLY A 78 5.91 -11.60 1.23
N ARG A 79 6.70 -11.00 0.32
CA ARG A 79 8.14 -10.77 0.52
C ARG A 79 8.47 -9.90 1.75
N ASN A 80 7.69 -8.84 1.98
CA ASN A 80 7.87 -7.95 3.13
C ASN A 80 7.26 -8.55 4.41
N ALA A 81 6.09 -9.21 4.31
CA ALA A 81 5.47 -9.92 5.42
C ALA A 81 6.42 -11.00 6.00
N LEU A 82 7.07 -11.79 5.13
CA LEU A 82 8.07 -12.80 5.53
C LEU A 82 9.25 -12.17 6.26
N TYR A 83 9.78 -11.07 5.76
CA TYR A 83 10.88 -10.36 6.41
C TYR A 83 10.47 -9.85 7.79
N LEU A 84 9.33 -9.20 7.92
CA LEU A 84 8.82 -8.71 9.20
C LEU A 84 8.62 -9.86 10.20
N ALA A 85 8.00 -10.96 9.78
CA ALA A 85 7.82 -12.14 10.63
C ALA A 85 9.14 -12.72 11.11
N SER A 86 10.18 -12.78 10.24
CA SER A 86 11.52 -13.26 10.61
C SER A 86 12.21 -12.43 11.70
N LEU A 87 11.77 -11.19 11.88
CA LEU A 87 12.27 -10.24 12.88
C LEU A 87 11.41 -10.22 14.16
N GLY A 88 10.38 -11.07 14.24
CA GLY A 88 9.52 -11.19 15.42
C GLY A 88 8.34 -10.20 15.45
N PHE A 89 7.97 -9.60 14.31
CA PHE A 89 6.69 -8.89 14.22
C PHE A 89 5.53 -9.89 14.21
N GLU A 90 4.41 -9.50 14.81
CA GLU A 90 3.11 -10.15 14.63
C GLU A 90 2.46 -9.60 13.37
N VAL A 91 2.43 -10.40 12.29
CA VAL A 91 2.10 -9.89 10.94
C VAL A 91 0.71 -10.33 10.52
N ASP A 92 -0.12 -9.34 10.16
CA ASP A 92 -1.27 -9.49 9.28
C ASP A 92 -0.84 -9.06 7.86
N ALA A 93 -1.24 -9.82 6.84
CA ALA A 93 -0.93 -9.52 5.44
C ALA A 93 -2.20 -9.65 4.60
N VAL A 94 -2.50 -8.66 3.76
CA VAL A 94 -3.74 -8.62 2.99
C VAL A 94 -3.46 -8.35 1.52
N ASP A 95 -4.13 -9.09 0.63
CA ASP A 95 -4.13 -8.86 -0.82
C ASP A 95 -5.47 -9.23 -1.44
N LEU A 96 -5.81 -8.59 -2.56
CA LEU A 96 -7.03 -8.86 -3.33
C LEU A 96 -6.97 -10.20 -4.07
N SER A 97 -5.76 -10.64 -4.49
CA SER A 97 -5.56 -11.82 -5.31
C SER A 97 -5.49 -13.10 -4.47
N PRO A 98 -6.42 -14.05 -4.63
CA PRO A 98 -6.30 -15.38 -4.05
C PRO A 98 -5.00 -16.09 -4.42
N GLY A 99 -4.54 -15.94 -5.66
CA GLY A 99 -3.30 -16.54 -6.15
C GLY A 99 -2.07 -15.95 -5.48
N ALA A 100 -2.03 -14.62 -5.25
CA ALA A 100 -0.95 -13.97 -4.52
C ALA A 100 -0.91 -14.44 -3.06
N VAL A 101 -2.06 -14.46 -2.39
CA VAL A 101 -2.18 -14.94 -1.00
C VAL A 101 -1.78 -16.41 -0.87
N ALA A 102 -2.20 -17.27 -1.80
CA ALA A 102 -1.77 -18.66 -1.82
C ALA A 102 -0.25 -18.79 -1.99
N TRP A 103 0.35 -18.03 -2.90
CA TRP A 103 1.79 -18.02 -3.09
C TRP A 103 2.54 -17.50 -1.85
N ALA A 104 2.03 -16.45 -1.20
CA ALA A 104 2.58 -15.97 0.07
C ALA A 104 2.51 -17.03 1.18
N GLY A 105 1.40 -17.78 1.26
CA GLY A 105 1.22 -18.89 2.19
C GLY A 105 2.20 -20.05 1.95
N GLU A 106 2.47 -20.41 0.68
CA GLU A 106 3.48 -21.39 0.31
C GLU A 106 4.87 -20.97 0.82
N ARG A 107 5.27 -19.71 0.55
CA ARG A 107 6.55 -19.15 1.04
C ARG A 107 6.64 -19.08 2.56
N ALA A 108 5.55 -18.73 3.24
CA ALA A 108 5.51 -18.72 4.69
C ALA A 108 5.67 -20.13 5.27
N GLY A 109 5.02 -21.13 4.68
CA GLY A 109 5.20 -22.53 5.05
C GLY A 109 6.63 -23.03 4.87
N GLU A 110 7.27 -22.69 3.75
CA GLU A 110 8.69 -23.03 3.49
C GLU A 110 9.65 -22.36 4.48
N ALA A 111 9.35 -21.11 4.88
CA ALA A 111 10.14 -20.36 5.84
C ALA A 111 9.83 -20.70 7.31
N GLY A 112 8.75 -21.46 7.59
CA GLY A 112 8.26 -21.68 8.94
C GLY A 112 7.77 -20.40 9.62
N ALA A 113 7.28 -19.41 8.85
CA ALA A 113 6.85 -18.12 9.35
C ALA A 113 5.35 -18.15 9.72
N ASP A 114 5.01 -17.58 10.88
CA ASP A 114 3.63 -17.43 11.35
C ASP A 114 3.09 -16.06 10.91
N ILE A 115 2.25 -16.05 9.87
CA ILE A 115 1.66 -14.84 9.27
C ILE A 115 0.17 -15.08 9.06
N ARG A 116 -0.66 -14.12 9.48
CA ARG A 116 -2.11 -14.16 9.22
C ARG A 116 -2.41 -13.54 7.87
N PHE A 117 -2.69 -14.38 6.88
CA PHE A 117 -3.07 -13.93 5.55
C PHE A 117 -4.57 -13.71 5.44
N HIS A 118 -4.93 -12.58 4.79
CA HIS A 118 -6.30 -12.19 4.48
C HIS A 118 -6.44 -11.99 2.98
N CYS A 119 -7.42 -12.65 2.35
CA CYS A 119 -7.73 -12.45 0.95
C CYS A 119 -8.97 -11.57 0.82
N GLY A 120 -8.85 -10.42 0.16
CA GLY A 120 -9.95 -9.49 -0.09
C GLY A 120 -9.55 -8.02 -0.01
N ASP A 121 -10.56 -7.16 -0.13
CA ASP A 121 -10.39 -5.72 -0.06
C ASP A 121 -10.01 -5.27 1.37
N ALA A 122 -8.83 -4.69 1.50
CA ALA A 122 -8.31 -4.16 2.77
C ALA A 122 -9.16 -3.03 3.37
N PHE A 123 -10.01 -2.41 2.57
CA PHE A 123 -10.86 -1.28 2.98
C PHE A 123 -12.30 -1.68 3.28
N ALA A 124 -12.69 -2.92 2.96
CA ALA A 124 -14.03 -3.43 3.17
C ALA A 124 -14.35 -3.73 4.65
N GLU A 125 -15.63 -3.96 4.94
CA GLU A 125 -16.05 -4.48 6.24
C GLU A 125 -15.48 -5.89 6.45
N GLY A 126 -14.84 -6.12 7.60
CA GLY A 126 -14.17 -7.38 7.92
C GLY A 126 -12.67 -7.41 7.56
N ALA A 127 -12.13 -6.36 6.95
CA ALA A 127 -10.69 -6.19 6.72
C ALA A 127 -9.89 -6.25 8.05
N PRO A 128 -8.57 -6.50 7.99
CA PRO A 128 -7.71 -6.53 9.17
C PRO A 128 -7.87 -5.29 10.05
N GLN A 129 -8.06 -5.49 11.35
CA GLN A 129 -8.29 -4.43 12.31
C GLN A 129 -7.07 -4.23 13.21
N GLY A 130 -6.64 -2.98 13.31
CA GLY A 130 -5.55 -2.58 14.19
C GLY A 130 -5.87 -2.70 15.70
N PRO A 131 -5.13 -2.02 16.56
CA PRO A 131 -4.07 -1.09 16.14
C PRO A 131 -2.79 -1.79 15.66
N TYR A 132 -2.12 -1.20 14.67
CA TYR A 132 -0.82 -1.66 14.16
C TYR A 132 0.27 -0.65 14.52
N ASP A 133 1.43 -1.16 14.93
CA ASP A 133 2.63 -0.36 15.18
C ASP A 133 3.31 0.02 13.87
N LEU A 134 3.15 -0.82 12.83
CA LEU A 134 3.62 -0.61 11.48
C LEU A 134 2.53 -0.97 10.46
N ILE A 135 2.25 -0.07 9.52
CA ILE A 135 1.60 -0.40 8.25
C ILE A 135 2.67 -0.26 7.17
N HIS A 136 2.91 -1.32 6.41
CA HIS A 136 3.80 -1.32 5.26
C HIS A 136 2.97 -1.47 3.99
N ASP A 137 3.15 -0.57 3.05
CA ASP A 137 2.53 -0.56 1.73
C ASP A 137 3.64 -0.45 0.69
N SER A 138 3.88 -1.51 -0.05
CA SER A 138 4.86 -1.53 -1.13
C SER A 138 4.14 -1.64 -2.48
N GLY A 139 3.40 -0.59 -2.84
CA GLY A 139 2.81 -0.48 -4.17
C GLY A 139 1.30 -0.52 -4.25
N CYS A 140 0.55 -0.68 -3.16
CA CYS A 140 -0.90 -0.64 -3.18
C CYS A 140 -1.42 0.79 -3.46
N PHE A 141 -0.92 1.78 -2.73
CA PHE A 141 -1.38 3.18 -2.79
C PHE A 141 -1.34 3.78 -4.20
N HIS A 142 -0.29 3.55 -4.95
CA HIS A 142 -0.13 4.15 -6.26
C HIS A 142 -1.01 3.51 -7.35
N HIS A 143 -1.71 2.43 -7.04
CA HIS A 143 -2.72 1.84 -7.93
C HIS A 143 -4.13 2.36 -7.65
N LEU A 144 -4.34 3.11 -6.57
CA LEU A 144 -5.65 3.66 -6.23
C LEU A 144 -5.98 4.90 -7.06
N PRO A 145 -7.22 5.04 -7.57
CA PRO A 145 -7.65 6.28 -8.20
C PRO A 145 -7.71 7.42 -7.16
N PRO A 146 -7.63 8.69 -7.60
CA PRO A 146 -7.49 9.81 -6.68
C PRO A 146 -8.57 9.89 -5.58
N HIS A 147 -9.81 9.58 -5.90
CA HIS A 147 -10.91 9.60 -4.92
C HIS A 147 -10.77 8.49 -3.86
N ARG A 148 -10.17 7.34 -4.18
CA ARG A 148 -9.96 6.24 -3.24
C ARG A 148 -8.81 6.49 -2.26
N ARG A 149 -8.00 7.54 -2.46
CA ARG A 149 -7.05 8.01 -1.43
C ARG A 149 -7.77 8.39 -0.14
N ILE A 150 -9.01 8.90 -0.22
CA ILE A 150 -9.84 9.22 0.96
C ILE A 150 -10.09 7.94 1.78
N THR A 151 -10.47 6.84 1.12
CA THR A 151 -10.70 5.55 1.78
C THR A 151 -9.42 5.00 2.41
N TYR A 152 -8.30 5.07 1.66
CA TYR A 152 -6.99 4.66 2.14
C TYR A 152 -6.56 5.42 3.40
N LEU A 153 -6.61 6.74 3.35
CA LEU A 153 -6.22 7.60 4.47
C LEU A 153 -7.11 7.38 5.69
N ALA A 154 -8.43 7.21 5.49
CA ALA A 154 -9.36 6.90 6.57
C ALA A 154 -9.08 5.52 7.20
N TYR A 155 -8.69 4.53 6.39
CA TYR A 155 -8.28 3.22 6.89
C TYR A 155 -7.01 3.32 7.72
N VAL A 156 -5.96 3.94 7.19
CA VAL A 156 -4.69 4.16 7.92
C VAL A 156 -4.95 4.88 9.25
N ASP A 157 -5.74 5.96 9.24
CA ASP A 157 -6.09 6.70 10.47
C ASP A 157 -6.83 5.82 11.49
N ARG A 158 -7.67 4.90 11.04
CA ARG A 158 -8.42 4.00 11.91
C ARG A 158 -7.55 2.95 12.57
N VAL A 159 -6.61 2.34 11.82
CA VAL A 159 -5.91 1.12 12.24
C VAL A 159 -4.45 1.33 12.65
N LEU A 160 -3.84 2.49 12.37
CA LEU A 160 -2.49 2.81 12.82
C LEU A 160 -2.50 3.22 14.29
N ALA A 161 -1.65 2.63 15.11
CA ALA A 161 -1.51 2.95 16.53
C ALA A 161 -0.97 4.38 16.76
N PRO A 162 -1.29 5.04 17.88
CA PRO A 162 -0.57 6.24 18.30
C PRO A 162 0.94 5.97 18.39
N GLY A 163 1.76 6.80 17.75
CA GLY A 163 3.21 6.58 17.65
C GLY A 163 3.64 5.54 16.62
N GLY A 164 2.69 4.83 15.98
CA GLY A 164 2.95 3.86 14.92
C GLY A 164 3.42 4.50 13.63
N HIS A 165 3.94 3.68 12.72
CA HIS A 165 4.56 4.12 11.47
C HIS A 165 3.80 3.60 10.25
N LEU A 166 3.67 4.46 9.23
CA LEU A 166 3.30 4.09 7.87
C LEU A 166 4.57 4.11 7.01
N SER A 167 4.96 2.96 6.50
CA SER A 167 6.02 2.80 5.50
C SER A 167 5.38 2.65 4.13
N LEU A 168 5.75 3.49 3.17
CA LEU A 168 5.11 3.58 1.86
C LEU A 168 6.12 3.47 0.74
N GLY A 169 5.88 2.56 -0.21
CA GLY A 169 6.50 2.50 -1.53
C GLY A 169 5.56 3.02 -2.60
N ALA A 170 5.96 4.02 -3.39
CA ALA A 170 5.11 4.58 -4.43
C ALA A 170 5.89 5.00 -5.67
N PHE A 171 5.27 4.95 -6.86
CA PHE A 171 5.90 5.39 -8.11
C PHE A 171 6.31 6.86 -8.03
N ALA A 172 7.49 7.12 -8.57
CA ALA A 172 8.09 8.43 -8.56
C ALA A 172 7.87 9.14 -9.90
N SER A 173 7.42 10.38 -9.82
CA SER A 173 7.18 11.25 -10.97
C SER A 173 8.40 11.35 -11.87
N GLY A 174 8.15 11.26 -13.19
CA GLY A 174 9.18 11.27 -14.22
C GLY A 174 9.87 9.93 -14.48
N GLU A 175 9.57 8.87 -13.70
CA GLU A 175 10.22 7.57 -13.81
C GLU A 175 9.24 6.47 -14.18
N MET A 176 8.19 6.28 -13.39
CA MET A 176 7.18 5.24 -13.59
C MET A 176 5.80 5.72 -13.17
N GLY A 177 4.77 5.20 -13.84
CA GLY A 177 3.38 5.57 -13.59
C GLY A 177 2.95 6.82 -14.37
N SER A 178 1.75 7.28 -14.08
CA SER A 178 1.16 8.44 -14.74
C SER A 178 1.44 9.72 -13.97
N ASP A 179 1.99 10.71 -14.65
CA ASP A 179 2.18 12.09 -14.14
C ASP A 179 1.00 13.02 -14.44
N LEU A 180 -0.10 12.49 -14.99
CA LEU A 180 -1.27 13.29 -15.28
C LEU A 180 -1.89 13.84 -13.98
N PRO A 181 -2.29 15.13 -13.96
CA PRO A 181 -3.06 15.68 -12.86
C PRO A 181 -4.36 14.89 -12.63
N ASP A 182 -4.84 14.83 -11.39
CA ASP A 182 -6.06 14.08 -11.02
C ASP A 182 -7.25 14.42 -11.95
N VAL A 183 -7.43 15.69 -12.31
CA VAL A 183 -8.51 16.11 -13.20
C VAL A 183 -8.41 15.50 -14.61
N GLU A 184 -7.22 15.30 -15.12
CA GLU A 184 -7.01 14.67 -16.43
C GLU A 184 -7.23 13.15 -16.38
N LEU A 185 -6.91 12.50 -15.26
CA LEU A 185 -7.25 11.09 -15.04
C LEU A 185 -8.77 10.89 -15.14
N TYR A 186 -9.57 11.79 -14.54
CA TYR A 186 -11.03 11.73 -14.65
C TYR A 186 -11.55 12.06 -16.07
N ARG A 187 -10.90 12.97 -16.79
CA ARG A 187 -11.27 13.28 -18.19
C ARG A 187 -10.99 12.11 -19.12
N THR A 188 -9.91 11.40 -18.92
CA THR A 188 -9.51 10.26 -19.74
C THR A 188 -10.11 8.94 -19.25
N ALA A 189 -10.65 8.90 -18.04
CA ALA A 189 -11.15 7.71 -17.36
C ALA A 189 -10.14 6.56 -17.32
N ARG A 190 -8.85 6.85 -17.07
CA ARG A 190 -7.76 5.87 -17.05
C ARG A 190 -6.69 6.23 -16.02
N LEU A 191 -6.12 5.22 -15.35
CA LEU A 191 -4.98 5.38 -14.44
C LEU A 191 -3.61 5.11 -15.08
N HIS A 192 -3.57 4.65 -16.32
CA HIS A 192 -2.33 4.40 -17.06
C HIS A 192 -1.32 3.51 -16.32
N GLY A 193 -1.79 2.49 -15.60
CA GLY A 193 -0.94 1.51 -14.93
C GLY A 193 -0.55 1.83 -13.48
N GLY A 194 -0.91 2.98 -12.97
CA GLY A 194 -0.62 3.47 -11.63
C GLY A 194 -0.24 4.94 -11.64
N LEU A 195 -0.26 5.59 -10.49
CA LEU A 195 -0.05 7.02 -10.34
C LEU A 195 1.36 7.32 -9.84
N ALA A 196 2.01 8.28 -10.46
CA ALA A 196 3.29 8.80 -10.01
C ALA A 196 3.11 9.99 -9.05
N TYR A 197 4.05 10.13 -8.14
CA TYR A 197 4.02 11.16 -7.12
C TYR A 197 5.34 11.93 -7.06
N THR A 198 5.26 13.21 -6.81
CA THR A 198 6.42 14.01 -6.36
C THR A 198 6.56 13.90 -4.84
N ALA A 199 7.75 14.19 -4.31
CA ALA A 199 7.95 14.27 -2.86
C ALA A 199 6.99 15.28 -2.20
N GLU A 200 6.73 16.39 -2.89
CA GLU A 200 5.82 17.44 -2.42
C GLU A 200 4.38 16.94 -2.35
N SER A 201 3.91 16.21 -3.38
CA SER A 201 2.55 15.64 -3.38
C SER A 201 2.36 14.60 -2.28
N LEU A 202 3.37 13.73 -2.02
CA LEU A 202 3.32 12.79 -0.92
C LEU A 202 3.25 13.51 0.44
N ARG A 203 4.08 14.55 0.65
CA ARG A 203 4.01 15.38 1.86
C ARG A 203 2.64 16.00 2.04
N TRP A 204 2.12 16.61 0.98
CA TRP A 204 0.79 17.24 1.02
C TRP A 204 -0.31 16.23 1.39
N ILE A 205 -0.27 15.00 0.82
CA ILE A 205 -1.27 13.97 1.08
C ILE A 205 -1.19 13.47 2.52
N PHE A 206 0.02 13.19 3.03
CA PHE A 206 0.18 12.48 4.30
C PHE A 206 0.44 13.40 5.50
N THR A 207 1.02 14.58 5.32
CA THR A 207 1.39 15.49 6.42
C THR A 207 0.69 16.84 6.38
N GLY A 208 -0.16 17.08 5.39
CA GLY A 208 -0.86 18.35 5.23
C GLY A 208 -1.82 18.64 6.39
N PRO A 209 -2.03 19.93 6.73
CA PRO A 209 -2.92 20.34 7.84
C PRO A 209 -4.38 19.95 7.62
N GLU A 210 -4.79 19.72 6.39
CA GLU A 210 -6.12 19.29 5.98
C GLU A 210 -6.19 17.77 5.72
N GLY A 211 -5.07 17.05 5.97
CA GLY A 211 -5.01 15.59 5.77
C GLY A 211 -6.04 14.87 6.62
N VAL A 212 -6.72 13.91 6.02
CA VAL A 212 -7.68 13.01 6.71
C VAL A 212 -6.97 12.20 7.80
N THR A 213 -5.67 11.95 7.63
CA THR A 213 -4.78 11.36 8.63
C THR A 213 -4.33 12.45 9.61
N GLY A 214 -5.17 12.75 10.60
CA GLY A 214 -4.84 13.75 11.60
C GLY A 214 -3.56 13.43 12.36
N GLY A 215 -2.41 13.97 11.88
CA GLY A 215 -1.18 13.96 12.63
C GLY A 215 -0.13 12.92 12.21
N LEU A 216 0.01 12.63 10.91
CA LEU A 216 1.25 12.01 10.41
C LEU A 216 2.34 13.07 10.25
N GLU A 217 3.54 12.77 10.68
CA GLU A 217 4.76 13.55 10.45
C GLU A 217 5.75 12.74 9.62
N GLU A 218 6.47 13.40 8.72
CA GLU A 218 7.52 12.78 7.92
C GLU A 218 8.72 12.44 8.79
N VAL A 219 9.13 11.17 8.79
CA VAL A 219 10.39 10.71 9.38
C VAL A 219 11.47 10.65 8.31
N GLU A 220 11.13 10.09 7.14
CA GLU A 220 12.01 10.01 5.98
C GLU A 220 11.19 9.97 4.69
N LEU A 221 11.67 10.62 3.65
CA LEU A 221 11.17 10.52 2.29
C LEU A 221 12.35 10.64 1.31
N ARG A 222 12.66 9.55 0.64
CA ARG A 222 13.76 9.48 -0.35
C ARG A 222 13.41 8.52 -1.49
N ARG A 223 14.18 8.58 -2.55
CA ARG A 223 14.15 7.51 -3.56
C ARG A 223 14.67 6.22 -2.96
N MET A 224 14.11 5.09 -3.38
CA MET A 224 14.76 3.81 -3.14
C MET A 224 16.09 3.78 -3.87
N ARG A 225 17.03 2.98 -3.36
CA ARG A 225 18.29 2.71 -4.06
C ARG A 225 18.06 1.53 -5.00
N ASP A 226 18.66 1.60 -6.18
CA ASP A 226 18.72 0.44 -7.05
C ASP A 226 19.55 -0.66 -6.38
N GLU A 227 18.96 -1.84 -6.32
CA GLU A 227 19.61 -3.01 -5.77
C GLU A 227 19.89 -4.02 -6.88
N SER A 228 21.12 -4.53 -6.92
CA SER A 228 21.50 -5.51 -7.92
C SER A 228 20.78 -6.85 -7.75
N ALA A 229 20.81 -7.68 -8.79
CA ALA A 229 20.22 -9.02 -8.74
C ALA A 229 20.86 -9.90 -7.64
N GLU A 230 22.10 -9.64 -7.26
CA GLU A 230 22.84 -10.35 -6.20
C GLU A 230 22.53 -9.81 -4.80
N SER A 231 21.94 -8.60 -4.68
CA SER A 231 21.54 -8.03 -3.40
C SER A 231 20.55 -8.92 -2.68
N SER A 232 20.57 -8.90 -1.36
CA SER A 232 19.57 -9.55 -0.50
C SER A 232 18.28 -8.75 -0.37
N TRP A 233 18.23 -7.54 -0.93
CA TRP A 233 17.12 -6.59 -0.82
C TRP A 233 16.57 -6.25 -2.19
N PHE A 234 15.32 -5.77 -2.21
CA PHE A 234 14.67 -5.20 -3.38
C PHE A 234 14.73 -3.67 -3.29
N GLY A 235 15.11 -3.03 -4.37
CA GLY A 235 15.09 -1.58 -4.50
C GLY A 235 15.17 -1.16 -5.95
N GLU A 236 14.43 -0.12 -6.30
CA GLU A 236 14.32 0.44 -7.65
C GLU A 236 14.23 1.97 -7.57
N GLU A 237 15.07 2.69 -8.30
CA GLU A 237 15.10 4.17 -8.28
C GLU A 237 13.78 4.83 -8.69
N PHE A 238 12.94 4.13 -9.46
CA PHE A 238 11.63 4.63 -9.85
C PHE A 238 10.60 4.62 -8.72
N LEU A 239 11.00 4.20 -7.50
CA LEU A 239 10.14 4.18 -6.31
C LEU A 239 10.57 5.23 -5.28
N TRP A 240 9.60 5.88 -4.69
CA TRP A 240 9.75 6.54 -3.39
C TRP A 240 9.71 5.50 -2.28
N GLY A 241 10.58 5.66 -1.28
CA GLY A 241 10.43 5.08 0.03
C GLY A 241 10.15 6.17 1.05
N ALA A 242 9.03 6.09 1.72
CA ALA A 242 8.62 7.05 2.73
C ALA A 242 8.34 6.38 4.07
N LEU A 243 8.69 7.02 5.15
CA LEU A 243 8.31 6.64 6.51
C LEU A 243 7.63 7.84 7.16
N PHE A 244 6.38 7.64 7.56
CA PHE A 244 5.60 8.62 8.33
C PHE A 244 5.32 8.05 9.70
N ARG A 245 5.25 8.91 10.72
CA ARG A 245 4.92 8.53 12.08
C ARG A 245 3.65 9.21 12.54
N ARG A 246 2.76 8.46 13.18
CA ARG A 246 1.57 9.04 13.81
C ARG A 246 1.96 9.80 15.08
N THR A 247 1.65 11.10 15.11
CA THR A 247 1.83 11.89 16.34
C THR A 247 0.84 11.44 17.42
N GLY A 248 1.31 11.28 18.66
CA GLY A 248 0.53 10.74 19.78
C GLY A 248 -0.54 11.69 20.35
N LYS A 249 -1.18 12.53 19.52
CA LYS A 249 -2.31 13.33 19.99
C LYS A 249 -3.53 12.44 20.13
N ASP A 250 -3.89 12.11 21.36
CA ASP A 250 -5.14 11.41 21.68
C ASP A 250 -6.34 12.11 21.02
N ARG A 251 -7.26 11.30 20.48
CA ARG A 251 -8.57 11.73 19.95
C ARG A 251 -9.53 12.24 21.06
N ALA A 252 -9.04 12.65 22.21
CA ALA A 252 -9.85 13.23 23.29
C ALA A 252 -10.26 14.66 22.91
N GLY A 253 -11.32 14.82 22.11
CA GLY A 253 -11.92 16.14 21.87
C GLY A 253 -12.52 16.39 20.47
N ARG A 254 -13.26 15.45 19.88
CA ARG A 254 -14.23 15.80 18.82
C ARG A 254 -15.58 15.16 19.08
#